data_b21340b95184bb71fd53fe8d9a6e7633
#
_entry.id   b21340b95184bb71fd53fe8d9a6e7633
#
_cell.length_a   1.000
_cell.length_b   1.000
_cell.length_c   1.000
_cell.angle_alpha   90.00
_cell.angle_beta   90.00
_cell.angle_gamma   90.00
#
_symmetry.space_group_name_H-M   'P 1'
#
loop_
_entity.id
_entity.type
_entity.pdbx_description
1 polymer ?
#
loop_
_entity_poly.entity_id
_entity_poly.type
_entity_poly.pdbx_seq_one_letter_code
_entity_poly.pdbx_strand_id
1 'polypeptide(L)'
;MVNKREIGTAYEKRAGAYLEQHGYKVIEYNFRSRQGEIDIIAKDGEYLAFVEVKYRADSHAGNPFEAVNRSKQRTISKVASYYCLTHGYGMDTPCRFDVVAVLGEKIELIQTAFEYQM
;
A
#
# COMPACT_ATOMS: atom_id res chain seq x y z
N MET A 1 -20.47 14.20 -11.22
CA MET A 1 -20.49 13.19 -10.16
C MET A 1 -19.21 12.39 -10.19
N VAL A 2 -18.51 12.29 -9.06
CA VAL A 2 -17.28 11.54 -8.96
C VAL A 2 -17.61 10.09 -8.61
N ASN A 3 -17.09 9.12 -9.35
CA ASN A 3 -17.31 7.71 -9.05
C ASN A 3 -16.30 7.19 -8.01
N LYS A 4 -16.56 6.00 -7.48
CA LYS A 4 -15.71 5.42 -6.42
C LYS A 4 -14.27 5.23 -6.85
N ARG A 5 -14.03 4.93 -8.12
CA ARG A 5 -12.69 4.74 -8.65
C ARG A 5 -11.88 6.04 -8.65
N GLU A 6 -12.52 7.13 -9.02
CA GLU A 6 -11.87 8.45 -9.01
C GLU A 6 -11.55 8.89 -7.60
N ILE A 7 -12.45 8.64 -6.65
CA ILE A 7 -12.23 8.95 -5.24
C ILE A 7 -11.04 8.15 -4.72
N GLY A 8 -10.98 6.85 -4.99
CA GLY A 8 -9.87 6.00 -4.58
C GLY A 8 -8.54 6.47 -5.16
N THR A 9 -8.52 6.84 -6.44
CA THR A 9 -7.32 7.34 -7.10
C THR A 9 -6.83 8.63 -6.45
N ALA A 10 -7.75 9.53 -6.08
CA ALA A 10 -7.37 10.78 -5.42
C ALA A 10 -6.72 10.51 -4.05
N TYR A 11 -7.25 9.58 -3.27
CA TYR A 11 -6.67 9.21 -1.98
C TYR A 11 -5.31 8.54 -2.15
N GLU A 12 -5.14 7.70 -3.16
CA GLU A 12 -3.87 7.05 -3.45
C GLU A 12 -2.81 8.07 -3.82
N LYS A 13 -3.17 9.08 -4.60
CA LYS A 13 -2.23 10.15 -4.96
C LYS A 13 -1.84 11.00 -3.75
N ARG A 14 -2.78 11.28 -2.87
CA ARG A 14 -2.47 11.96 -1.61
C ARG A 14 -1.52 11.12 -0.76
N ALA A 15 -1.76 9.82 -0.68
CA ALA A 15 -0.89 8.91 0.06
C ALA A 15 0.51 8.87 -0.57
N GLY A 16 0.60 8.82 -1.89
CA GLY A 16 1.87 8.84 -2.59
C GLY A 16 2.67 10.11 -2.34
N ALA A 17 2.00 11.26 -2.38
CA ALA A 17 2.64 12.54 -2.10
C ALA A 17 3.16 12.58 -0.66
N TYR A 18 2.39 12.06 0.28
CA TYR A 18 2.81 11.97 1.68
C TYR A 18 4.04 11.08 1.84
N LEU A 19 4.04 9.93 1.17
CA LEU A 19 5.19 9.03 1.18
C LEU A 19 6.44 9.71 0.62
N GLU A 20 6.31 10.46 -0.46
CA GLU A 20 7.44 11.16 -1.06
C GLU A 20 8.00 12.24 -0.13
N GLN A 21 7.14 12.91 0.61
CA GLN A 21 7.56 13.87 1.64
C GLN A 21 8.33 13.19 2.76
N HIS A 22 8.13 11.88 2.95
CA HIS A 22 8.79 11.11 4.00
C HIS A 22 9.95 10.27 3.46
N GLY A 23 10.45 10.60 2.29
CA GLY A 23 11.65 9.99 1.74
C GLY A 23 11.43 8.77 0.87
N TYR A 24 10.19 8.35 0.65
CA TYR A 24 9.90 7.26 -0.28
C TYR A 24 9.98 7.77 -1.72
N LYS A 25 10.28 6.85 -2.62
CA LYS A 25 10.17 7.12 -4.05
C LYS A 25 9.10 6.20 -4.61
N VAL A 26 7.97 6.77 -5.03
CA VAL A 26 6.88 5.99 -5.61
C VAL A 26 7.31 5.46 -6.97
N ILE A 27 7.16 4.15 -7.17
CA ILE A 27 7.49 3.47 -8.40
C ILE A 27 6.25 3.28 -9.26
N GLU A 28 5.16 2.82 -8.64
CA GLU A 28 3.97 2.44 -9.39
C GLU A 28 2.73 2.54 -8.52
N TYR A 29 1.61 2.95 -9.14
CA TYR A 29 0.29 2.94 -8.52
C TYR A 29 -0.54 1.82 -9.12
N ASN A 30 -1.36 1.18 -8.28
CA ASN A 30 -2.37 0.21 -8.72
C ASN A 30 -1.79 -0.93 -9.55
N PHE A 31 -0.77 -1.59 -8.99
CA PHE A 31 -0.22 -2.77 -9.63
C PHE A 31 -1.20 -3.92 -9.46
N ARG A 32 -1.62 -4.52 -10.57
CA ARG A 32 -2.62 -5.59 -10.60
C ARG A 32 -2.05 -6.89 -11.14
N SER A 33 -2.52 -7.99 -10.57
CA SER A 33 -2.26 -9.32 -11.05
C SER A 33 -3.55 -10.13 -10.95
N ARG A 34 -3.51 -11.39 -11.35
CA ARG A 34 -4.65 -12.29 -11.20
C ARG A 34 -5.09 -12.46 -9.74
N GLN A 35 -4.15 -12.31 -8.82
CA GLN A 35 -4.39 -12.59 -7.41
C GLN A 35 -4.90 -11.38 -6.65
N GLY A 36 -4.75 -10.19 -7.19
CA GLY A 36 -5.19 -8.98 -6.53
C GLY A 36 -4.40 -7.77 -6.96
N GLU A 37 -4.44 -6.72 -6.14
CA GLU A 37 -3.72 -5.49 -6.46
C GLU A 37 -3.01 -4.93 -5.23
N ILE A 38 -2.00 -4.11 -5.50
CA ILE A 38 -1.29 -3.32 -4.49
C ILE A 38 -1.46 -1.86 -4.88
N ASP A 39 -1.86 -1.05 -3.91
CA ASP A 39 -2.20 0.35 -4.17
C ASP A 39 -1.00 1.18 -4.58
N ILE A 40 0.12 1.04 -3.86
CA ILE A 40 1.35 1.78 -4.16
C ILE A 40 2.54 0.85 -3.97
N ILE A 41 3.47 0.88 -4.92
CA ILE A 41 4.77 0.24 -4.77
C ILE A 41 5.81 1.37 -4.75
N ALA A 42 6.68 1.36 -3.75
CA ALA A 42 7.64 2.44 -3.55
C ALA A 42 8.97 1.92 -3.02
N LYS A 43 10.00 2.74 -3.14
CA LYS A 43 11.30 2.46 -2.53
C LYS A 43 11.48 3.37 -1.32
N ASP A 44 11.90 2.80 -0.21
CA ASP A 44 12.31 3.54 0.97
C ASP A 44 13.72 3.07 1.34
N GLY A 45 14.72 3.83 0.87
CA GLY A 45 16.10 3.39 0.97
C GLY A 45 16.29 2.08 0.20
N GLU A 46 16.78 1.06 0.88
CA GLU A 46 16.97 -0.27 0.29
C GLU A 46 15.71 -1.11 0.27
N TYR A 47 14.66 -0.67 1.00
CA TYR A 47 13.41 -1.45 1.10
C TYR A 47 12.52 -1.21 -0.09
N LEU A 48 11.96 -2.31 -0.61
CA LEU A 48 10.86 -2.25 -1.56
C LEU A 48 9.57 -2.33 -0.73
N ALA A 49 8.84 -1.23 -0.69
CA ALA A 49 7.65 -1.09 0.15
C ALA A 49 6.39 -1.32 -0.68
N PHE A 50 5.56 -2.26 -0.22
CA PHE A 50 4.24 -2.53 -0.80
C PHE A 50 3.22 -1.90 0.13
N VAL A 51 2.51 -0.90 -0.37
CA VAL A 51 1.71 -0.01 0.48
C VAL A 51 0.23 -0.17 0.18
N GLU A 52 -0.53 -0.42 1.24
CA GLU A 52 -2.00 -0.43 1.20
C GLU A 52 -2.51 0.92 1.67
N VAL A 53 -3.42 1.52 0.91
CA VAL A 53 -4.01 2.80 1.26
C VAL A 53 -5.42 2.57 1.76
N LYS A 54 -5.70 3.03 2.99
CA LYS A 54 -7.03 2.97 3.59
C LYS A 54 -7.53 4.39 3.81
N TYR A 55 -8.78 4.63 3.49
CA TYR A 55 -9.35 5.97 3.70
C TYR A 55 -10.72 5.87 4.35
N ARG A 56 -11.00 6.86 5.17
CA ARG A 56 -12.28 7.04 5.85
C ARG A 56 -12.61 8.52 5.85
N ALA A 57 -13.89 8.84 5.76
CA ALA A 57 -14.33 10.23 5.85
C ALA A 57 -14.06 10.79 7.24
N ASP A 58 -14.16 9.93 8.26
CA ASP A 58 -13.90 10.31 9.65
C ASP A 58 -13.39 9.09 10.42
N SER A 59 -13.09 9.29 11.70
CA SER A 59 -12.53 8.25 12.56
C SER A 59 -13.59 7.34 13.19
N HIS A 60 -14.88 7.57 12.94
CA HIS A 60 -15.95 6.81 13.58
C HIS A 60 -16.11 5.40 13.01
N ALA A 61 -15.59 5.13 11.84
CA ALA A 61 -15.71 3.84 11.17
C ALA A 61 -14.70 2.79 11.67
N GLY A 62 -14.04 3.05 12.81
CA GLY A 62 -13.05 2.15 13.39
C GLY A 62 -11.63 2.46 12.93
N ASN A 63 -10.68 1.67 13.39
CA ASN A 63 -9.28 1.86 13.06
C ASN A 63 -9.01 1.33 11.64
N PRO A 64 -8.60 2.19 10.69
CA PRO A 64 -8.36 1.76 9.30
C PRO A 64 -7.26 0.70 9.18
N PHE A 65 -6.32 0.63 10.12
CA PHE A 65 -5.27 -0.38 10.09
C PHE A 65 -5.81 -1.79 10.35
N GLU A 66 -6.90 -1.90 11.09
CA GLU A 66 -7.54 -3.19 11.36
C GLU A 66 -8.26 -3.75 10.15
N ALA A 67 -8.48 -2.95 9.11
CA ALA A 67 -9.13 -3.40 7.89
C ALA A 67 -8.23 -4.30 7.03
N VAL A 68 -6.94 -4.40 7.34
CA VAL A 68 -6.02 -5.27 6.63
C VAL A 68 -5.96 -6.63 7.34
N ASN A 69 -6.97 -7.47 7.10
CA ASN A 69 -7.07 -8.77 7.75
C ASN A 69 -6.10 -9.79 7.11
N ARG A 70 -6.03 -10.99 7.68
CA ARG A 70 -5.09 -12.02 7.22
C ARG A 70 -5.31 -12.42 5.77
N SER A 71 -6.56 -12.50 5.33
CA SER A 71 -6.87 -12.83 3.94
C SER A 71 -6.30 -11.79 3.00
N LYS A 72 -6.47 -10.51 3.33
CA LYS A 72 -5.91 -9.40 2.56
C LYS A 72 -4.38 -9.42 2.60
N GLN A 73 -3.80 -9.69 3.76
CA GLN A 73 -2.35 -9.79 3.90
C GLN A 73 -1.77 -10.90 3.01
N ARG A 74 -2.44 -12.05 2.95
CA ARG A 74 -2.02 -13.14 2.05
C ARG A 74 -2.10 -12.73 0.60
N THR A 75 -3.19 -12.07 0.22
CA THR A 75 -3.36 -11.58 -1.16
C THR A 75 -2.26 -10.60 -1.53
N ILE A 76 -2.00 -9.63 -0.68
CA ILE A 76 -0.93 -8.63 -0.92
C ILE A 76 0.42 -9.31 -1.00
N SER A 77 0.70 -10.29 -0.14
CA SER A 77 1.96 -11.03 -0.16
C SER A 77 2.16 -11.78 -1.47
N LYS A 78 1.12 -12.41 -2.00
CA LYS A 78 1.18 -13.11 -3.28
C LYS A 78 1.44 -12.15 -4.44
N VAL A 79 0.76 -11.00 -4.44
CA VAL A 79 0.95 -9.99 -5.48
C VAL A 79 2.35 -9.41 -5.41
N ALA A 80 2.87 -9.18 -4.19
CA ALA A 80 4.23 -8.68 -3.99
C ALA A 80 5.27 -9.67 -4.52
N SER A 81 5.09 -10.96 -4.26
CA SER A 81 5.99 -12.01 -4.78
C SER A 81 5.97 -12.02 -6.30
N TYR A 82 4.79 -11.92 -6.90
CA TYR A 82 4.66 -11.86 -8.34
C TYR A 82 5.34 -10.63 -8.93
N TYR A 83 5.18 -9.47 -8.26
CA TYR A 83 5.84 -8.25 -8.69
C TYR A 83 7.36 -8.42 -8.69
N CYS A 84 7.92 -8.94 -7.60
CA CYS A 84 9.37 -9.15 -7.49
C CYS A 84 9.87 -10.10 -8.59
N LEU A 85 9.14 -11.20 -8.81
CA LEU A 85 9.52 -12.18 -9.81
C LEU A 85 9.53 -11.57 -11.22
N THR A 86 8.51 -10.79 -11.56
CA THR A 86 8.37 -10.23 -12.92
C THR A 86 9.20 -8.98 -13.15
N HIS A 87 9.72 -8.36 -12.10
CA HIS A 87 10.51 -7.13 -12.21
C HIS A 87 11.98 -7.32 -11.85
N GLY A 88 12.42 -8.58 -11.77
CA GLY A 88 13.84 -8.89 -11.60
C GLY A 88 14.40 -8.69 -10.21
N TYR A 89 13.57 -8.61 -9.20
CA TYR A 89 14.05 -8.55 -7.81
C TYR A 89 14.34 -9.94 -7.30
N GLY A 90 15.50 -10.12 -6.67
CA GLY A 90 15.90 -11.40 -6.12
C GLY A 90 15.19 -11.71 -4.81
N MET A 91 15.34 -12.96 -4.36
CA MET A 91 14.74 -13.44 -3.10
C MET A 91 15.27 -12.72 -1.88
N ASP A 92 16.46 -12.14 -1.98
CA ASP A 92 17.10 -11.40 -0.89
C ASP A 92 16.77 -9.90 -0.90
N THR A 93 15.88 -9.46 -1.78
CA THR A 93 15.44 -8.08 -1.81
C THR A 93 14.71 -7.74 -0.52
N PRO A 94 15.15 -6.73 0.25
CA PRO A 94 14.41 -6.34 1.44
C PRO A 94 13.06 -5.78 1.05
N CYS A 95 12.00 -6.38 1.58
CA CYS A 95 10.62 -5.96 1.30
C CYS A 95 9.92 -5.60 2.60
N ARG A 96 8.96 -4.69 2.49
CA ARG A 96 8.20 -4.25 3.64
C ARG A 96 6.76 -3.99 3.23
N PHE A 97 5.83 -4.29 4.13
CA PHE A 97 4.40 -4.04 3.92
C PHE A 97 3.98 -2.88 4.82
N ASP A 98 3.60 -1.79 4.21
CA ASP A 98 3.24 -0.56 4.91
C ASP A 98 1.77 -0.23 4.66
N VAL A 99 1.17 0.53 5.56
CA VAL A 99 -0.21 1.02 5.40
C VAL A 99 -0.22 2.53 5.57
N VAL A 100 -0.87 3.22 4.66
CA VAL A 100 -1.15 4.64 4.79
C VAL A 100 -2.65 4.79 5.02
N ALA A 101 -3.01 5.44 6.12
CA ALA A 101 -4.39 5.73 6.46
C ALA A 101 -4.69 7.20 6.22
N VAL A 102 -5.69 7.47 5.39
CA VAL A 102 -6.15 8.83 5.12
C VAL A 102 -7.49 9.01 5.84
N LEU A 103 -7.50 9.87 6.86
CA LEU A 103 -8.65 10.10 7.73
C LEU A 103 -9.07 11.56 7.57
N GLY A 104 -9.92 11.84 6.57
CA GLY A 104 -10.22 13.22 6.21
C GLY A 104 -8.97 13.93 5.74
N GLU A 105 -8.54 14.96 6.45
CA GLU A 105 -7.31 15.70 6.12
C GLU A 105 -6.06 15.10 6.77
N LYS A 106 -6.25 14.21 7.75
CA LYS A 106 -5.15 13.61 8.48
C LYS A 106 -4.64 12.37 7.76
N ILE A 107 -3.31 12.24 7.69
CA ILE A 107 -2.68 11.06 7.09
C ILE A 107 -1.76 10.42 8.13
N GLU A 108 -1.84 9.10 8.26
CA GLU A 108 -0.98 8.34 9.16
C GLU A 108 -0.30 7.22 8.37
N LEU A 109 0.97 6.99 8.68
CA LEU A 109 1.77 5.92 8.06
C LEU A 109 2.17 4.92 9.13
N ILE A 110 1.91 3.64 8.87
CA ILE A 110 2.49 2.55 9.65
C ILE A 110 3.42 1.76 8.77
N GLN A 111 4.70 1.77 9.12
CA GLN A 111 5.71 0.95 8.48
C GLN A 111 5.71 -0.43 9.12
N THR A 112 5.96 -1.46 8.33
CA THR A 112 5.93 -2.85 8.77
C THR A 112 4.60 -3.16 9.47
N ALA A 113 3.50 -2.82 8.79
CA ALA A 113 2.16 -2.99 9.34
C ALA A 113 1.80 -4.47 9.48
N PHE A 114 2.38 -5.33 8.67
CA PHE A 114 2.24 -6.79 8.77
C PHE A 114 3.42 -7.46 8.08
N GLU A 115 3.58 -8.75 8.36
CA GLU A 115 4.64 -9.54 7.79
C GLU A 115 4.14 -10.36 6.60
N TYR A 116 5.07 -10.86 5.79
CA TYR A 116 4.73 -11.70 4.65
C TYR A 116 3.93 -12.93 5.11
N GLN A 117 2.83 -13.20 4.42
CA GLN A 117 1.95 -14.33 4.73
C GLN A 117 2.01 -15.34 3.60
N MET A 118 2.35 -16.57 3.94
CA MET A 118 2.35 -17.66 2.98
C MET A 118 0.97 -18.25 2.75
#